data_5c1c859811f075dd5f97ae634e6335ff
#
_entry.id   5c1c859811f075dd5f97ae634e6335ff
#
_cell.length_a   1.000
_cell.length_b   1.000
_cell.length_c   1.000
_cell.angle_alpha   90.00
_cell.angle_beta   90.00
_cell.angle_gamma   90.00
#
_symmetry.space_group_name_H-M   'P 1'
#
loop_
_entity.id
_entity.type
_entity.pdbx_description
1 polymer ?
#
loop_
_entity_poly.entity_id
_entity_poly.type
_entity_poly.pdbx_seq_one_letter_code
_entity_poly.pdbx_strand_id
1 'polypeptide(L)'
;MTMALLTSLLAIPVCYLALASLLVCIPVRKQPVVDSLDFDVLNGKADNLQLSEQTYASRSGSELFYRFIAGKTNTILVLLHGSGAEGRYLLHPAQKLSIATEISVVIPDLRGHGRSAQKTLGDIDYIGQYEDDLEDLRLHLSQQYPNSSIILGGHSSGGGLAIKYAGGDHVAFDGYLLLAPYLGYLAPTVRPNSGGWVQVSTRRYIGLTMLNNVGIKLFNSLPVLFFNRPKEWSDPLQAESYSYRLNESFSPQAYEKNLQKNNKPVLVLVGADDEAFYAEKFEAVFSKNAPHALVKIIPKVKHLNLPSNEDTINIMSCWINSTYQGR
;
A
#
# COMPACT_ATOMS: atom_id res chain seq x y z
N MET A 1 52.03 -8.18 8.15
CA MET A 1 50.89 -7.94 7.21
C MET A 1 51.39 -6.98 6.14
N THR A 2 51.58 -7.45 4.91
CA THR A 2 52.26 -6.72 3.85
C THR A 2 51.42 -5.54 3.36
N MET A 3 52.08 -4.46 2.95
CA MET A 3 51.45 -3.23 2.40
C MET A 3 50.42 -3.54 1.27
N ALA A 4 50.65 -4.60 0.50
CA ALA A 4 49.74 -5.11 -0.52
C ALA A 4 48.40 -5.63 0.05
N LEU A 5 48.40 -6.25 1.25
CA LEU A 5 47.17 -6.69 1.91
C LEU A 5 46.34 -5.49 2.43
N LEU A 6 46.98 -4.44 2.91
CA LEU A 6 46.33 -3.20 3.35
C LEU A 6 45.72 -2.44 2.20
N THR A 7 46.41 -2.34 1.05
CA THR A 7 45.86 -1.70 -0.15
C THR A 7 44.68 -2.46 -0.75
N SER A 8 44.69 -3.79 -0.74
CA SER A 8 43.56 -4.62 -1.19
C SER A 8 42.34 -4.48 -0.27
N LEU A 9 42.53 -4.41 1.05
CA LEU A 9 41.47 -4.23 2.04
C LEU A 9 40.75 -2.86 1.93
N LEU A 10 41.49 -1.81 1.54
CA LEU A 10 40.91 -0.48 1.32
C LEU A 10 40.27 -0.32 -0.08
N ALA A 11 40.78 -1.05 -1.08
CA ALA A 11 40.24 -0.96 -2.45
C ALA A 11 38.81 -1.49 -2.57
N ILE A 12 38.45 -2.56 -1.84
CA ILE A 12 37.12 -3.17 -1.91
C ILE A 12 36.02 -2.19 -1.48
N PRO A 13 36.03 -1.55 -0.31
CA PRO A 13 34.99 -0.60 0.07
C PRO A 13 34.97 0.65 -0.84
N VAL A 14 36.12 1.12 -1.33
CA VAL A 14 36.17 2.25 -2.28
C VAL A 14 35.50 1.86 -3.59
N CYS A 15 35.79 0.71 -4.18
CA CYS A 15 35.14 0.22 -5.39
C CYS A 15 33.64 0.00 -5.20
N TYR A 16 33.23 -0.53 -4.03
CA TYR A 16 31.82 -0.70 -3.70
C TYR A 16 31.07 0.64 -3.66
N LEU A 17 31.59 1.63 -2.98
CA LEU A 17 31.01 2.98 -2.89
C LEU A 17 31.01 3.71 -4.24
N ALA A 18 32.10 3.56 -5.02
CA ALA A 18 32.17 4.13 -6.36
C ALA A 18 31.09 3.52 -7.28
N LEU A 19 30.92 2.20 -7.27
CA LEU A 19 29.89 1.51 -8.05
C LEU A 19 28.49 1.94 -7.58
N ALA A 20 28.22 1.96 -6.28
CA ALA A 20 26.93 2.39 -5.75
C ALA A 20 26.60 3.83 -6.19
N SER A 21 27.58 4.75 -6.05
CA SER A 21 27.42 6.14 -6.47
C SER A 21 27.18 6.28 -7.98
N LEU A 22 27.92 5.53 -8.78
CA LEU A 22 27.71 5.50 -10.24
C LEU A 22 26.28 5.07 -10.58
N LEU A 23 25.79 3.98 -9.98
CA LEU A 23 24.44 3.47 -10.23
C LEU A 23 23.35 4.48 -9.82
N VAL A 24 23.55 5.24 -8.75
CA VAL A 24 22.62 6.30 -8.30
C VAL A 24 22.61 7.47 -9.25
N CYS A 25 23.77 7.89 -9.77
CA CYS A 25 23.93 9.07 -10.63
C CYS A 25 23.48 8.86 -12.09
N ILE A 26 23.31 7.61 -12.56
CA ILE A 26 22.84 7.35 -13.92
C ILE A 26 21.44 7.96 -14.11
N PRO A 27 21.25 8.85 -15.12
CA PRO A 27 19.96 9.45 -15.39
C PRO A 27 18.86 8.40 -15.66
N VAL A 28 17.69 8.62 -15.07
CA VAL A 28 16.52 7.78 -15.33
C VAL A 28 15.89 8.22 -16.64
N ARG A 29 15.82 7.32 -17.61
CA ARG A 29 15.06 7.55 -18.84
C ARG A 29 13.62 7.11 -18.61
N LYS A 30 12.68 8.06 -18.56
CA LYS A 30 11.24 7.74 -18.56
C LYS A 30 10.90 7.06 -19.89
N GLN A 31 10.23 5.92 -19.83
CA GLN A 31 9.67 5.27 -21.01
C GLN A 31 8.34 5.92 -21.38
N PRO A 32 7.89 5.79 -22.64
CA PRO A 32 6.54 6.22 -23.00
C PRO A 32 5.49 5.54 -22.14
N VAL A 33 4.43 6.28 -21.80
CA VAL A 33 3.28 5.72 -21.08
C VAL A 33 2.64 4.64 -21.94
N VAL A 34 2.43 3.47 -21.37
CA VAL A 34 1.75 2.33 -21.99
C VAL A 34 0.44 2.15 -21.24
N ASP A 35 -0.65 1.88 -21.96
CA ASP A 35 -1.93 1.51 -21.32
C ASP A 35 -1.70 0.25 -20.51
N SER A 36 -1.88 0.38 -19.20
CA SER A 36 -1.57 -0.70 -18.26
C SER A 36 -2.74 -1.06 -17.37
N LEU A 37 -3.52 -0.07 -16.92
CA LEU A 37 -4.71 -0.22 -16.08
C LEU A 37 -5.89 0.48 -16.72
N ASP A 38 -7.08 -0.05 -16.53
CA ASP A 38 -8.33 0.55 -17.01
C ASP A 38 -8.80 1.66 -16.05
N PHE A 39 -8.45 2.90 -16.35
CA PHE A 39 -8.83 4.07 -15.55
C PHE A 39 -10.29 4.50 -15.77
N ASP A 40 -10.93 4.12 -16.87
CA ASP A 40 -12.30 4.54 -17.19
C ASP A 40 -13.33 4.04 -16.17
N VAL A 41 -13.00 2.95 -15.47
CA VAL A 41 -13.83 2.41 -14.38
C VAL A 41 -13.89 3.31 -13.14
N LEU A 42 -13.01 4.32 -13.02
CA LEU A 42 -12.98 5.26 -11.89
C LEU A 42 -13.99 6.42 -12.03
N ASN A 43 -14.73 6.50 -13.11
CA ASN A 43 -15.73 7.56 -13.38
C ASN A 43 -16.98 7.53 -12.48
N GLY A 44 -17.06 6.61 -11.52
CA GLY A 44 -18.16 6.54 -10.54
C GLY A 44 -18.17 7.78 -9.63
N LYS A 45 -19.27 8.54 -9.65
CA LYS A 45 -19.47 9.67 -8.71
C LYS A 45 -19.96 9.11 -7.38
N ALA A 46 -19.34 9.56 -6.29
CA ALA A 46 -19.91 9.37 -4.96
C ALA A 46 -21.15 10.29 -4.85
N ASP A 47 -22.32 9.72 -4.56
CA ASP A 47 -23.53 10.48 -4.29
C ASP A 47 -23.41 11.27 -2.98
N ASN A 48 -24.31 12.25 -2.74
CA ASN A 48 -24.33 13.16 -1.58
C ASN A 48 -24.08 12.43 -0.26
N LEU A 49 -22.82 12.35 0.14
CA LEU A 49 -22.34 11.67 1.34
C LEU A 49 -22.34 12.61 2.54
N GLN A 50 -22.82 12.12 3.68
CA GLN A 50 -22.37 12.65 4.97
C GLN A 50 -20.93 12.22 5.23
N LEU A 51 -20.01 12.90 4.58
CA LEU A 51 -18.57 12.71 4.69
C LEU A 51 -18.01 13.78 5.62
N SER A 52 -17.30 13.41 6.67
CA SER A 52 -16.49 14.35 7.44
C SER A 52 -15.01 14.21 7.08
N GLU A 53 -14.36 15.36 6.95
CA GLU A 53 -12.92 15.45 6.75
C GLU A 53 -12.24 15.74 8.08
N GLN A 54 -11.26 14.95 8.44
CA GLN A 54 -10.61 14.99 9.75
C GLN A 54 -9.10 14.83 9.60
N THR A 55 -8.39 15.13 10.68
CA THR A 55 -6.96 14.88 10.81
C THR A 55 -6.65 14.13 12.10
N TYR A 56 -5.49 13.50 12.15
CA TYR A 56 -4.90 12.97 13.37
C TYR A 56 -3.43 13.37 13.47
N ALA A 57 -2.97 13.60 14.68
CA ALA A 57 -1.56 13.90 14.93
C ALA A 57 -0.74 12.62 14.91
N SER A 58 0.29 12.59 14.06
CA SER A 58 1.28 11.52 14.09
C SER A 58 2.35 11.79 15.16
N ARG A 59 3.06 10.75 15.60
CA ARG A 59 4.18 10.86 16.55
C ARG A 59 5.31 11.77 16.07
N SER A 60 5.40 12.01 14.77
CA SER A 60 6.34 12.97 14.18
C SER A 60 5.89 14.43 14.28
N GLY A 61 4.72 14.70 14.86
CA GLY A 61 4.13 16.03 14.97
C GLY A 61 3.43 16.53 13.71
N SER A 62 3.28 15.70 12.69
CA SER A 62 2.54 16.02 11.47
C SER A 62 1.06 15.72 11.62
N GLU A 63 0.21 16.60 11.11
CA GLU A 63 -1.21 16.36 10.92
C GLU A 63 -1.41 15.52 9.65
N LEU A 64 -2.05 14.35 9.76
CA LEU A 64 -2.38 13.47 8.66
C LEU A 64 -3.87 13.44 8.43
N PHE A 65 -4.27 13.51 7.18
CA PHE A 65 -5.66 13.67 6.74
C PHE A 65 -6.35 12.34 6.52
N TYR A 66 -7.62 12.26 6.88
CA TYR A 66 -8.51 11.16 6.49
C TYR A 66 -9.95 11.63 6.28
N ARG A 67 -10.68 10.87 5.48
CA ARG A 67 -12.13 10.99 5.27
C ARG A 67 -12.83 9.96 6.14
N PHE A 68 -13.92 10.38 6.80
CA PHE A 68 -14.69 9.54 7.69
C PHE A 68 -16.15 9.46 7.23
N ILE A 69 -16.64 8.24 7.03
CA ILE A 69 -18.04 7.91 6.80
C ILE A 69 -18.56 7.28 8.09
N ALA A 70 -19.52 7.95 8.75
CA ALA A 70 -20.08 7.46 9.99
C ALA A 70 -21.05 6.30 9.75
N GLY A 71 -20.88 5.22 10.48
CA GLY A 71 -21.80 4.08 10.57
C GLY A 71 -22.60 4.08 11.88
N LYS A 72 -23.36 3.00 12.11
CA LYS A 72 -24.17 2.82 13.33
C LYS A 72 -23.66 1.69 14.22
N THR A 73 -22.77 0.84 13.70
CA THR A 73 -22.20 -0.29 14.46
C THR A 73 -20.87 0.08 15.11
N ASN A 74 -20.41 -0.78 16.02
CA ASN A 74 -19.09 -0.62 16.65
C ASN A 74 -17.96 -1.26 15.83
N THR A 75 -18.04 -1.17 14.50
CA THR A 75 -17.00 -1.68 13.59
C THR A 75 -16.51 -0.55 12.69
N ILE A 76 -15.20 -0.40 12.61
CA ILE A 76 -14.54 0.61 11.80
C ILE A 76 -13.63 -0.11 10.77
N LEU A 77 -13.78 0.22 9.50
CA LEU A 77 -12.83 -0.19 8.46
C LEU A 77 -11.92 0.98 8.11
N VAL A 78 -10.62 0.82 8.32
CA VAL A 78 -9.60 1.71 7.76
C VAL A 78 -9.24 1.17 6.37
N LEU A 79 -9.52 1.91 5.30
CA LEU A 79 -9.32 1.46 3.92
C LEU A 79 -8.23 2.27 3.21
N LEU A 80 -7.08 1.63 2.97
CA LEU A 80 -5.87 2.23 2.41
C LEU A 80 -5.91 2.22 0.87
N HIS A 81 -5.48 3.34 0.27
CA HIS A 81 -5.38 3.47 -1.18
C HIS A 81 -4.15 2.78 -1.77
N GLY A 82 -4.18 2.54 -3.09
CA GLY A 82 -3.06 1.99 -3.85
C GLY A 82 -1.98 3.02 -4.21
N SER A 83 -0.93 2.53 -4.87
CA SER A 83 0.24 3.33 -5.27
C SER A 83 -0.11 4.46 -6.24
N GLY A 84 0.55 5.60 -6.06
CA GLY A 84 0.38 6.79 -6.90
C GLY A 84 -0.95 7.53 -6.72
N ALA A 85 -1.94 6.92 -6.06
CA ALA A 85 -3.27 7.48 -5.82
C ALA A 85 -3.38 8.17 -4.46
N GLU A 86 -4.58 8.58 -4.09
CA GLU A 86 -4.99 9.02 -2.75
C GLU A 86 -6.43 8.54 -2.49
N GLY A 87 -7.01 8.83 -1.33
CA GLY A 87 -8.23 8.17 -0.86
C GLY A 87 -9.51 8.40 -1.67
N ARG A 88 -9.61 9.42 -2.54
CA ARG A 88 -10.88 9.79 -3.23
C ARG A 88 -11.50 8.67 -4.06
N TYR A 89 -10.69 7.86 -4.76
CA TYR A 89 -11.26 6.78 -5.58
C TYR A 89 -11.90 5.65 -4.76
N LEU A 90 -11.61 5.60 -3.45
CA LEU A 90 -12.21 4.64 -2.52
C LEU A 90 -13.52 5.14 -1.89
N LEU A 91 -13.92 6.39 -2.13
CA LEU A 91 -15.12 6.96 -1.52
C LEU A 91 -16.41 6.23 -1.92
N HIS A 92 -16.59 5.97 -3.20
CA HIS A 92 -17.77 5.28 -3.71
C HIS A 92 -17.89 3.84 -3.15
N PRO A 93 -16.86 2.96 -3.23
CA PRO A 93 -16.94 1.64 -2.61
C PRO A 93 -17.11 1.69 -1.08
N ALA A 94 -16.46 2.62 -0.40
CA ALA A 94 -16.59 2.79 1.05
C ALA A 94 -18.04 3.18 1.44
N GLN A 95 -18.68 4.05 0.67
CA GLN A 95 -20.07 4.43 0.88
C GLN A 95 -21.00 3.24 0.71
N LYS A 96 -20.89 2.52 -0.41
CA LYS A 96 -21.71 1.32 -0.65
C LYS A 96 -21.56 0.31 0.50
N LEU A 97 -20.32 0.08 0.92
CA LEU A 97 -20.04 -0.85 2.01
C LEU A 97 -20.63 -0.37 3.34
N SER A 98 -20.48 0.93 3.69
CA SER A 98 -21.06 1.51 4.89
C SER A 98 -22.59 1.41 4.91
N ILE A 99 -23.25 1.65 3.78
CA ILE A 99 -24.71 1.49 3.65
C ILE A 99 -25.12 0.02 3.85
N ALA A 100 -24.40 -0.92 3.26
CA ALA A 100 -24.73 -2.34 3.30
C ALA A 100 -24.48 -3.01 4.66
N THR A 101 -23.54 -2.46 5.47
CA THR A 101 -23.08 -3.08 6.71
C THR A 101 -23.28 -2.20 7.95
N GLU A 102 -23.67 -0.96 7.77
CA GLU A 102 -23.77 0.07 8.82
C GLU A 102 -22.46 0.31 9.60
N ILE A 103 -21.30 -0.09 9.09
CA ILE A 103 -19.99 0.19 9.68
C ILE A 103 -19.52 1.61 9.39
N SER A 104 -18.64 2.13 10.24
CA SER A 104 -17.87 3.33 9.92
C SER A 104 -16.71 3.00 8.99
N VAL A 105 -16.38 3.91 8.06
CA VAL A 105 -15.23 3.75 7.17
C VAL A 105 -14.31 4.97 7.26
N VAL A 106 -13.03 4.70 7.47
CA VAL A 106 -11.93 5.69 7.51
C VAL A 106 -11.08 5.51 6.26
N ILE A 107 -10.89 6.58 5.50
CA ILE A 107 -10.11 6.55 4.26
C ILE A 107 -8.99 7.59 4.40
N PRO A 108 -7.80 7.19 4.90
CA PRO A 108 -6.69 8.12 5.01
C PRO A 108 -6.06 8.41 3.64
N ASP A 109 -5.59 9.64 3.46
CA ASP A 109 -4.52 9.89 2.52
C ASP A 109 -3.22 9.53 3.23
N LEU A 110 -2.49 8.53 2.74
CA LEU A 110 -1.23 8.12 3.35
C LEU A 110 -0.19 9.25 3.25
N ARG A 111 0.75 9.33 4.18
CA ARG A 111 1.85 10.30 4.14
C ARG A 111 2.51 10.33 2.75
N GLY A 112 2.82 11.51 2.26
CA GLY A 112 3.36 11.71 0.91
C GLY A 112 2.32 11.58 -0.21
N HIS A 113 1.02 11.50 0.12
CA HIS A 113 -0.08 11.42 -0.83
C HIS A 113 -1.19 12.40 -0.46
N GLY A 114 -1.93 12.87 -1.47
CA GLY A 114 -3.10 13.68 -1.28
C GLY A 114 -2.88 14.86 -0.33
N ARG A 115 -3.77 14.99 0.62
CA ARG A 115 -3.74 16.06 1.64
C ARG A 115 -2.80 15.76 2.82
N SER A 116 -2.23 14.56 2.88
CA SER A 116 -1.15 14.17 3.81
C SER A 116 0.25 14.33 3.23
N ALA A 117 0.39 14.94 2.05
CA ALA A 117 1.68 15.32 1.49
C ALA A 117 2.24 16.55 2.24
N GLN A 118 3.21 16.33 3.13
CA GLN A 118 3.76 17.39 3.97
C GLN A 118 4.66 18.36 3.19
N LYS A 119 5.56 17.82 2.36
CA LYS A 119 6.56 18.61 1.60
C LYS A 119 6.54 18.28 0.12
N THR A 120 6.48 16.99 -0.21
CA THR A 120 6.62 16.49 -1.58
C THR A 120 5.73 15.26 -1.75
N LEU A 121 4.95 15.22 -2.82
CA LEU A 121 4.22 14.02 -3.20
C LEU A 121 5.20 12.88 -3.53
N GLY A 122 4.89 11.68 -3.05
CA GLY A 122 5.68 10.49 -3.32
C GLY A 122 6.96 10.37 -2.49
N ASP A 123 7.07 11.12 -1.37
CA ASP A 123 8.20 11.02 -0.43
C ASP A 123 7.72 11.02 1.04
N ILE A 124 8.53 10.45 1.91
CA ILE A 124 8.34 10.36 3.37
C ILE A 124 9.67 10.67 4.07
N ASP A 125 9.73 10.68 5.40
CA ASP A 125 10.97 11.05 6.11
C ASP A 125 11.91 9.86 6.34
N TYR A 126 11.40 8.65 6.64
CA TYR A 126 12.21 7.46 6.92
C TYR A 126 11.48 6.15 6.55
N ILE A 127 12.26 5.07 6.36
CA ILE A 127 11.73 3.73 6.12
C ILE A 127 11.10 3.20 7.42
N GLY A 128 9.86 2.73 7.36
CA GLY A 128 9.04 2.30 8.51
C GLY A 128 8.01 3.32 8.97
N GLN A 129 8.00 4.52 8.39
CA GLN A 129 7.10 5.60 8.83
C GLN A 129 5.61 5.30 8.59
N TYR A 130 5.29 4.47 7.61
CA TYR A 130 3.89 4.07 7.38
C TYR A 130 3.34 3.17 8.49
N GLU A 131 4.17 2.28 9.02
CA GLU A 131 3.79 1.44 10.14
C GLU A 131 3.56 2.29 11.39
N ASP A 132 4.39 3.30 11.63
CA ASP A 132 4.23 4.27 12.72
C ASP A 132 2.95 5.10 12.54
N ASP A 133 2.68 5.61 11.35
CA ASP A 133 1.48 6.39 11.05
C ASP A 133 0.19 5.55 11.21
N LEU A 134 0.22 4.26 10.83
CA LEU A 134 -0.92 3.35 11.02
C LEU A 134 -1.16 3.03 12.49
N GLU A 135 -0.10 2.89 13.28
CA GLU A 135 -0.24 2.69 14.73
C GLU A 135 -0.83 3.94 15.39
N ASP A 136 -0.37 5.14 15.01
CA ASP A 136 -0.89 6.41 15.48
C ASP A 136 -2.38 6.60 15.10
N LEU A 137 -2.75 6.26 13.86
CA LEU A 137 -4.15 6.27 13.42
C LEU A 137 -5.00 5.27 14.21
N ARG A 138 -4.51 4.04 14.42
CA ARG A 138 -5.21 3.02 15.19
C ARG A 138 -5.44 3.50 16.64
N LEU A 139 -4.41 4.09 17.26
CA LEU A 139 -4.52 4.63 18.62
C LEU A 139 -5.52 5.77 18.69
N HIS A 140 -5.48 6.71 17.74
CA HIS A 140 -6.42 7.82 17.62
C HIS A 140 -7.88 7.31 17.53
N LEU A 141 -8.14 6.33 16.65
CA LEU A 141 -9.46 5.74 16.49
C LEU A 141 -9.91 4.97 17.73
N SER A 142 -9.00 4.24 18.40
CA SER A 142 -9.33 3.51 19.64
C SER A 142 -9.67 4.45 20.79
N GLN A 143 -9.08 5.65 20.85
CA GLN A 143 -9.43 6.67 21.85
C GLN A 143 -10.78 7.32 21.58
N GLN A 144 -11.10 7.60 20.31
CA GLN A 144 -12.39 8.18 19.92
C GLN A 144 -13.54 7.17 19.97
N TYR A 145 -13.26 5.89 19.69
CA TYR A 145 -14.24 4.81 19.60
C TYR A 145 -13.78 3.58 20.43
N PRO A 146 -13.75 3.66 21.77
CA PRO A 146 -13.05 2.70 22.63
C PRO A 146 -13.58 1.26 22.58
N ASN A 147 -14.82 1.07 22.12
CA ASN A 147 -15.45 -0.26 22.06
C ASN A 147 -15.58 -0.79 20.62
N SER A 148 -14.87 -0.19 19.68
CA SER A 148 -14.98 -0.58 18.28
C SER A 148 -13.92 -1.62 17.89
N SER A 149 -14.35 -2.60 17.09
CA SER A 149 -13.44 -3.45 16.34
C SER A 149 -12.91 -2.65 15.14
N ILE A 150 -11.59 -2.61 14.99
CA ILE A 150 -10.94 -1.85 13.90
C ILE A 150 -10.29 -2.83 12.91
N ILE A 151 -10.80 -2.84 11.69
CA ILE A 151 -10.32 -3.65 10.56
C ILE A 151 -9.38 -2.79 9.72
N LEU A 152 -8.22 -3.31 9.33
CA LEU A 152 -7.34 -2.67 8.37
C LEU A 152 -7.56 -3.30 6.98
N GLY A 153 -7.98 -2.49 6.03
CA GLY A 153 -8.14 -2.89 4.65
C GLY A 153 -7.25 -2.07 3.73
N GLY A 154 -7.09 -2.57 2.50
CA GLY A 154 -6.37 -1.80 1.49
C GLY A 154 -6.45 -2.41 0.11
N HIS A 155 -6.37 -1.54 -0.89
CA HIS A 155 -6.33 -1.93 -2.29
C HIS A 155 -4.88 -1.88 -2.81
N SER A 156 -4.49 -2.88 -3.58
CA SER A 156 -3.18 -2.92 -4.24
C SER A 156 -2.02 -2.75 -3.25
N SER A 157 -1.19 -1.73 -3.38
CA SER A 157 -0.10 -1.43 -2.42
C SER A 157 -0.61 -1.14 -1.00
N GLY A 158 -1.81 -0.56 -0.85
CA GLY A 158 -2.46 -0.40 0.47
C GLY A 158 -2.75 -1.75 1.13
N GLY A 159 -3.17 -2.76 0.36
CA GLY A 159 -3.31 -4.13 0.83
C GLY A 159 -1.95 -4.76 1.21
N GLY A 160 -0.91 -4.48 0.44
CA GLY A 160 0.46 -4.87 0.76
C GLY A 160 0.96 -4.27 2.07
N LEU A 161 0.70 -2.98 2.29
CA LEU A 161 1.03 -2.30 3.55
C LEU A 161 0.27 -2.89 4.74
N ALA A 162 -1.01 -3.25 4.55
CA ALA A 162 -1.79 -3.92 5.59
C ALA A 162 -1.17 -5.29 5.99
N ILE A 163 -0.69 -6.07 5.03
CA ILE A 163 0.03 -7.32 5.29
C ILE A 163 1.36 -7.06 6.01
N LYS A 164 2.12 -6.04 5.56
CA LYS A 164 3.38 -5.67 6.19
C LYS A 164 3.18 -5.28 7.65
N TYR A 165 2.18 -4.46 7.94
CA TYR A 165 1.81 -4.08 9.30
C TYR A 165 1.39 -5.30 10.14
N ALA A 166 0.55 -6.19 9.59
CA ALA A 166 0.07 -7.40 10.27
C ALA A 166 1.20 -8.33 10.74
N GLY A 167 2.30 -8.39 9.97
CA GLY A 167 3.48 -9.20 10.32
C GLY A 167 4.53 -8.48 11.16
N GLY A 168 4.33 -7.19 11.47
CA GLY A 168 5.20 -6.40 12.34
C GLY A 168 5.01 -6.71 13.84
N ASP A 169 5.74 -6.00 14.68
CA ASP A 169 5.65 -6.11 16.14
C ASP A 169 4.77 -4.99 16.73
N HIS A 170 3.73 -4.58 15.98
CA HIS A 170 2.76 -3.55 16.34
C HIS A 170 1.51 -4.17 16.98
N VAL A 171 0.68 -3.32 17.60
CA VAL A 171 -0.64 -3.77 18.08
C VAL A 171 -1.52 -4.09 16.89
N ALA A 172 -1.95 -5.36 16.77
CA ALA A 172 -2.72 -5.83 15.64
C ALA A 172 -4.09 -5.13 15.53
N PHE A 173 -4.53 -4.93 14.30
CA PHE A 173 -5.94 -4.69 14.00
C PHE A 173 -6.76 -5.97 14.22
N ASP A 174 -8.08 -5.83 14.33
CA ASP A 174 -8.95 -6.97 14.63
C ASP A 174 -9.17 -7.89 13.43
N GLY A 175 -8.85 -7.44 12.23
CA GLY A 175 -8.88 -8.22 10.98
C GLY A 175 -8.33 -7.44 9.80
N TYR A 176 -8.21 -8.13 8.66
CA TYR A 176 -7.61 -7.58 7.45
C TYR A 176 -8.47 -7.85 6.22
N LEU A 177 -8.77 -6.79 5.44
CA LEU A 177 -9.55 -6.84 4.22
C LEU A 177 -8.67 -6.40 3.03
N LEU A 178 -8.28 -7.33 2.19
CA LEU A 178 -7.24 -7.16 1.18
C LEU A 178 -7.83 -7.23 -0.23
N LEU A 179 -7.78 -6.12 -0.97
CA LEU A 179 -8.27 -6.02 -2.33
C LEU A 179 -7.07 -6.03 -3.29
N ALA A 180 -6.87 -7.13 -4.01
CA ALA A 180 -5.72 -7.36 -4.91
C ALA A 180 -4.40 -6.88 -4.27
N PRO A 181 -3.98 -7.44 -3.11
CA PRO A 181 -2.82 -6.90 -2.38
C PRO A 181 -1.52 -7.12 -3.13
N TYR A 182 -0.68 -6.07 -3.20
CA TYR A 182 0.69 -6.15 -3.69
C TYR A 182 1.58 -6.86 -2.66
N LEU A 183 2.09 -8.03 -3.00
CA LEU A 183 2.90 -8.86 -2.09
C LEU A 183 4.41 -8.62 -2.20
N GLY A 184 4.84 -7.63 -2.97
CA GLY A 184 6.25 -7.33 -3.22
C GLY A 184 6.73 -7.78 -4.59
N TYR A 185 7.82 -7.18 -5.07
CA TYR A 185 8.31 -7.34 -6.44
C TYR A 185 8.60 -8.80 -6.85
N LEU A 186 9.07 -9.62 -5.93
CA LEU A 186 9.42 -11.03 -6.19
C LEU A 186 8.27 -12.00 -5.92
N ALA A 187 7.10 -11.52 -5.53
CA ALA A 187 5.96 -12.38 -5.27
C ALA A 187 5.42 -13.02 -6.57
N PRO A 188 5.05 -14.29 -6.55
CA PRO A 188 4.55 -14.99 -7.74
C PRO A 188 3.25 -14.41 -8.29
N THR A 189 2.54 -13.61 -7.48
CA THR A 189 1.29 -12.94 -7.85
C THR A 189 1.51 -11.70 -8.72
N VAL A 190 2.72 -11.14 -8.77
CA VAL A 190 2.98 -9.84 -9.41
C VAL A 190 3.41 -10.04 -10.86
N ARG A 191 2.73 -9.37 -11.80
CA ARG A 191 3.14 -9.32 -13.20
C ARG A 191 4.36 -8.41 -13.37
N PRO A 192 5.19 -8.61 -14.38
CA PRO A 192 6.31 -7.72 -14.67
C PRO A 192 5.87 -6.25 -14.69
N ASN A 193 6.57 -5.40 -13.94
CA ASN A 193 6.24 -3.98 -13.78
C ASN A 193 4.77 -3.70 -13.37
N SER A 194 4.16 -4.61 -12.61
CA SER A 194 2.72 -4.58 -12.26
C SER A 194 1.84 -4.36 -13.49
N GLY A 195 2.02 -5.19 -14.52
CA GLY A 195 1.28 -5.10 -15.78
C GLY A 195 1.58 -3.83 -16.61
N GLY A 196 2.73 -3.20 -16.39
CA GLY A 196 3.12 -1.94 -17.04
C GLY A 196 2.73 -0.68 -16.27
N TRP A 197 2.03 -0.79 -15.13
CA TRP A 197 1.66 0.35 -14.29
C TRP A 197 2.86 1.13 -13.76
N VAL A 198 3.96 0.44 -13.47
CA VAL A 198 5.16 1.05 -12.90
C VAL A 198 6.38 0.89 -13.79
N GLN A 199 7.22 1.91 -13.80
CA GLN A 199 8.58 1.87 -14.32
C GLN A 199 9.56 1.97 -13.16
N VAL A 200 10.39 0.94 -12.96
CA VAL A 200 11.40 0.92 -11.89
C VAL A 200 12.75 1.38 -12.43
N SER A 201 13.37 2.34 -11.75
CA SER A 201 14.78 2.70 -11.97
C SER A 201 15.70 1.69 -11.27
N THR A 202 15.80 0.48 -11.82
CA THR A 202 16.50 -0.65 -11.21
C THR A 202 17.93 -0.31 -10.81
N ARG A 203 18.68 0.43 -11.65
CA ARG A 203 20.07 0.81 -11.37
C ARG A 203 20.14 1.70 -10.12
N ARG A 204 19.33 2.76 -10.08
CA ARG A 204 19.28 3.67 -8.93
C ARG A 204 18.81 2.94 -7.66
N TYR A 205 17.81 2.07 -7.79
CA TYR A 205 17.34 1.26 -6.69
C TYR A 205 18.46 0.38 -6.10
N ILE A 206 19.20 -0.35 -6.94
CA ILE A 206 20.35 -1.17 -6.52
C ILE A 206 21.42 -0.30 -5.86
N GLY A 207 21.79 0.85 -6.47
CA GLY A 207 22.80 1.75 -5.90
C GLY A 207 22.40 2.29 -4.53
N LEU A 208 21.13 2.68 -4.34
CA LEU A 208 20.61 3.13 -3.05
C LEU A 208 20.58 2.01 -2.01
N THR A 209 20.19 0.79 -2.41
CA THR A 209 20.26 -0.40 -1.53
C THR A 209 21.69 -0.66 -1.08
N MET A 210 22.67 -0.58 -1.99
CA MET A 210 24.10 -0.73 -1.64
C MET A 210 24.55 0.34 -0.65
N LEU A 211 24.15 1.62 -0.82
CA LEU A 211 24.46 2.69 0.12
C LEU A 211 23.81 2.46 1.49
N ASN A 212 22.56 2.04 1.51
CA ASN A 212 21.82 1.74 2.76
C ASN A 212 22.47 0.58 3.53
N ASN A 213 23.00 -0.44 2.85
CA ASN A 213 23.68 -1.57 3.48
C ASN A 213 24.94 -1.18 4.26
N VAL A 214 25.53 -0.01 3.93
CA VAL A 214 26.68 0.56 4.66
C VAL A 214 26.29 1.80 5.48
N GLY A 215 24.98 2.01 5.73
CA GLY A 215 24.47 3.07 6.59
C GLY A 215 24.31 4.45 5.94
N ILE A 216 24.58 4.60 4.64
CA ILE A 216 24.45 5.88 3.91
C ILE A 216 23.01 6.04 3.41
N LYS A 217 22.20 6.84 4.10
CA LYS A 217 20.78 7.06 3.84
C LYS A 217 20.45 8.43 3.22
N LEU A 218 21.45 9.28 3.03
CA LEU A 218 21.31 10.67 2.59
C LEU A 218 20.51 10.83 1.27
N PHE A 219 20.60 9.83 0.39
CA PHE A 219 20.02 9.87 -0.96
C PHE A 219 18.66 9.15 -1.06
N ASN A 220 18.07 8.71 0.05
CA ASN A 220 16.83 7.93 0.07
C ASN A 220 15.59 8.68 -0.43
N SER A 221 15.65 10.01 -0.55
CA SER A 221 14.60 10.83 -1.18
C SER A 221 14.60 10.77 -2.71
N LEU A 222 15.63 10.17 -3.34
CA LEU A 222 15.67 10.06 -4.80
C LEU A 222 14.57 9.13 -5.33
N PRO A 223 13.88 9.51 -6.42
CA PRO A 223 12.82 8.70 -7.01
C PRO A 223 13.38 7.45 -7.67
N VAL A 224 12.76 6.30 -7.37
CA VAL A 224 13.15 4.98 -7.91
C VAL A 224 12.03 4.30 -8.68
N LEU A 225 10.77 4.72 -8.48
CA LEU A 225 9.60 4.14 -9.11
C LEU A 225 8.76 5.26 -9.71
N PHE A 226 8.28 5.08 -10.94
CA PHE A 226 7.49 6.05 -11.70
C PHE A 226 6.21 5.40 -12.19
N PHE A 227 5.11 6.15 -12.20
CA PHE A 227 3.80 5.64 -12.59
C PHE A 227 3.48 5.99 -14.05
N ASN A 228 2.96 5.00 -14.77
CA ASN A 228 2.47 5.14 -16.14
C ASN A 228 0.98 5.57 -16.13
N ARG A 229 0.68 6.75 -15.56
CA ARG A 229 -0.67 7.30 -15.55
C ARG A 229 -0.93 8.05 -16.85
N PRO A 230 -2.07 7.81 -17.52
CA PRO A 230 -2.50 8.63 -18.65
C PRO A 230 -2.67 10.09 -18.22
N LYS A 231 -2.34 11.05 -19.09
CA LYS A 231 -2.34 12.49 -18.75
C LYS A 231 -3.72 13.01 -18.35
N GLU A 232 -4.76 12.50 -18.98
CA GLU A 232 -6.18 12.83 -18.71
C GLU A 232 -6.61 12.44 -17.29
N TRP A 233 -5.92 11.49 -16.67
CA TRP A 233 -6.15 11.02 -15.30
C TRP A 233 -5.17 11.60 -14.28
N SER A 234 -4.33 12.55 -14.70
CA SER A 234 -3.39 13.20 -13.79
C SER A 234 -4.08 14.24 -12.92
N ASP A 235 -3.77 14.24 -11.63
CA ASP A 235 -4.33 15.14 -10.63
C ASP A 235 -3.19 15.68 -9.74
N PRO A 236 -3.23 16.97 -9.34
CA PRO A 236 -2.20 17.55 -8.48
C PRO A 236 -2.00 16.90 -7.11
N LEU A 237 -2.98 16.11 -6.63
CA LEU A 237 -2.90 15.38 -5.36
C LEU A 237 -2.31 13.98 -5.50
N GLN A 238 -1.97 13.55 -6.71
CA GLN A 238 -1.47 12.20 -7.01
C GLN A 238 0.03 12.21 -7.24
N ALA A 239 0.75 11.25 -6.64
CA ALA A 239 2.18 11.11 -6.84
C ALA A 239 2.51 10.57 -8.24
N GLU A 240 3.47 11.19 -8.94
CA GLU A 240 4.00 10.70 -10.22
C GLU A 240 5.13 9.67 -10.04
N SER A 241 5.78 9.67 -8.89
CA SER A 241 6.90 8.80 -8.58
C SER A 241 7.03 8.58 -7.08
N TYR A 242 7.75 7.52 -6.70
CA TYR A 242 8.10 7.26 -5.32
C TYR A 242 9.60 7.35 -5.09
N SER A 243 9.97 7.99 -3.98
CA SER A 243 11.32 7.94 -3.44
C SER A 243 11.70 6.51 -3.03
N TYR A 244 12.98 6.23 -2.89
CA TYR A 244 13.46 4.95 -2.39
C TYR A 244 12.87 4.63 -1.01
N ARG A 245 12.91 5.58 -0.05
CA ARG A 245 12.42 5.37 1.31
C ARG A 245 10.90 5.16 1.38
N LEU A 246 10.12 5.83 0.52
CA LEU A 246 8.68 5.59 0.45
C LEU A 246 8.40 4.20 -0.11
N ASN A 247 9.05 3.83 -1.23
CA ASN A 247 8.86 2.52 -1.85
C ASN A 247 9.19 1.38 -0.88
N GLU A 248 10.29 1.47 -0.12
CA GLU A 248 10.68 0.51 0.90
C GLU A 248 9.67 0.44 2.07
N SER A 249 9.08 1.57 2.44
CA SER A 249 8.05 1.61 3.48
C SER A 249 6.72 1.04 3.02
N PHE A 250 6.34 1.25 1.76
CA PHE A 250 5.04 0.83 1.25
C PHE A 250 4.99 -0.65 0.88
N SER A 251 6.11 -1.23 0.44
CA SER A 251 6.18 -2.60 -0.05
C SER A 251 6.47 -3.60 1.06
N PRO A 252 5.76 -4.74 1.15
CA PRO A 252 6.18 -5.84 2.01
C PRO A 252 7.44 -6.51 1.44
N GLN A 253 8.52 -6.52 2.23
CA GLN A 253 9.79 -7.12 1.83
C GLN A 253 9.84 -8.63 2.10
N ALA A 254 8.98 -9.12 3.01
CA ALA A 254 8.95 -10.50 3.46
C ALA A 254 7.49 -10.97 3.66
N TYR A 255 6.67 -10.86 2.61
CA TYR A 255 5.23 -11.14 2.69
C TYR A 255 4.90 -12.51 3.28
N GLU A 256 5.70 -13.55 2.98
CA GLU A 256 5.48 -14.90 3.53
C GLU A 256 5.55 -14.89 5.06
N LYS A 257 6.59 -14.28 5.63
CA LYS A 257 6.74 -14.13 7.09
C LYS A 257 5.64 -13.26 7.68
N ASN A 258 5.26 -12.19 6.99
CA ASN A 258 4.19 -11.29 7.45
C ASN A 258 2.85 -12.03 7.53
N LEU A 259 2.51 -12.82 6.50
CA LEU A 259 1.31 -13.64 6.47
C LEU A 259 1.31 -14.72 7.56
N GLN A 260 2.45 -15.40 7.77
CA GLN A 260 2.58 -16.47 8.78
C GLN A 260 2.45 -15.98 10.21
N LYS A 261 2.85 -14.73 10.49
CA LYS A 261 2.72 -14.11 11.83
C LYS A 261 1.28 -13.67 12.15
N ASN A 262 0.47 -13.41 11.13
CA ASN A 262 -0.89 -12.93 11.33
C ASN A 262 -1.83 -14.07 11.71
N ASN A 263 -2.54 -13.92 12.83
CA ASN A 263 -3.55 -14.85 13.33
C ASN A 263 -4.98 -14.26 13.36
N LYS A 264 -5.15 -13.04 12.83
CA LYS A 264 -6.45 -12.36 12.75
C LYS A 264 -7.22 -12.79 11.51
N PRO A 265 -8.56 -12.65 11.49
CA PRO A 265 -9.35 -12.92 10.28
C PRO A 265 -8.84 -12.15 9.06
N VAL A 266 -8.75 -12.81 7.91
CA VAL A 266 -8.31 -12.22 6.64
C VAL A 266 -9.29 -12.55 5.52
N LEU A 267 -9.74 -11.53 4.80
CA LEU A 267 -10.43 -11.66 3.53
C LEU A 267 -9.54 -11.13 2.41
N VAL A 268 -9.36 -11.92 1.34
CA VAL A 268 -8.61 -11.53 0.15
C VAL A 268 -9.52 -11.63 -1.06
N LEU A 269 -9.68 -10.53 -1.79
CA LEU A 269 -10.45 -10.47 -3.03
C LEU A 269 -9.54 -10.04 -4.18
N VAL A 270 -9.63 -10.73 -5.32
CA VAL A 270 -8.83 -10.41 -6.51
C VAL A 270 -9.72 -10.52 -7.74
N GLY A 271 -9.60 -9.60 -8.68
CA GLY A 271 -10.28 -9.69 -9.95
C GLY A 271 -9.63 -10.74 -10.86
N ALA A 272 -10.43 -11.57 -11.55
CA ALA A 272 -9.90 -12.58 -12.47
C ALA A 272 -9.16 -11.97 -13.67
N ASP A 273 -9.58 -10.78 -14.09
CA ASP A 273 -9.00 -10.04 -15.22
C ASP A 273 -8.03 -8.93 -14.75
N ASP A 274 -7.42 -9.10 -13.56
CA ASP A 274 -6.46 -8.15 -13.00
C ASP A 274 -5.24 -8.00 -13.90
N GLU A 275 -4.98 -6.77 -14.34
CA GLU A 275 -3.90 -6.44 -15.26
C GLU A 275 -2.54 -6.33 -14.56
N ALA A 276 -2.54 -6.00 -13.26
CA ALA A 276 -1.33 -5.84 -12.46
C ALA A 276 -0.83 -7.16 -11.86
N PHE A 277 -1.75 -8.09 -11.58
CA PHE A 277 -1.45 -9.31 -10.83
C PHE A 277 -1.98 -10.58 -11.53
N TYR A 278 -1.37 -11.71 -11.20
CA TYR A 278 -1.81 -13.05 -11.57
C TYR A 278 -2.82 -13.54 -10.53
N ALA A 279 -4.12 -13.34 -10.76
CA ALA A 279 -5.19 -13.66 -9.82
C ALA A 279 -5.15 -15.15 -9.38
N GLU A 280 -4.85 -16.06 -10.30
CA GLU A 280 -4.78 -17.52 -10.07
C GLU A 280 -3.66 -17.95 -9.12
N LYS A 281 -2.71 -17.05 -8.82
CA LYS A 281 -1.60 -17.36 -7.90
C LYS A 281 -1.94 -17.06 -6.43
N PHE A 282 -2.95 -16.24 -6.15
CA PHE A 282 -3.24 -15.79 -4.79
C PHE A 282 -3.65 -16.95 -3.87
N GLU A 283 -4.51 -17.84 -4.34
CA GLU A 283 -4.98 -18.98 -3.53
C GLU A 283 -3.79 -19.83 -3.04
N ALA A 284 -2.86 -20.18 -3.93
CA ALA A 284 -1.68 -20.97 -3.57
C ALA A 284 -0.77 -20.26 -2.56
N VAL A 285 -0.57 -18.92 -2.71
CA VAL A 285 0.26 -18.14 -1.80
C VAL A 285 -0.36 -18.07 -0.41
N PHE A 286 -1.67 -17.79 -0.33
CA PHE A 286 -2.35 -17.64 0.97
C PHE A 286 -2.57 -18.99 1.65
N SER A 287 -2.93 -20.05 0.93
CA SER A 287 -3.06 -21.41 1.49
C SER A 287 -1.77 -21.88 2.14
N LYS A 288 -0.60 -21.53 1.57
CA LYS A 288 0.70 -21.87 2.13
C LYS A 288 1.06 -21.05 3.37
N ASN A 289 0.76 -19.75 3.38
CA ASN A 289 1.34 -18.82 4.37
C ASN A 289 0.31 -18.28 5.39
N ALA A 290 -0.98 -18.32 5.07
CA ALA A 290 -2.09 -17.91 5.93
C ALA A 290 -3.34 -18.77 5.63
N PRO A 291 -3.34 -20.08 5.99
CA PRO A 291 -4.40 -21.03 5.61
C PRO A 291 -5.78 -20.66 6.19
N HIS A 292 -5.84 -19.77 7.16
CA HIS A 292 -7.07 -19.23 7.73
C HIS A 292 -7.69 -18.08 6.91
N ALA A 293 -6.98 -17.57 5.91
CA ALA A 293 -7.47 -16.49 5.04
C ALA A 293 -8.53 -17.02 4.07
N LEU A 294 -9.61 -16.26 3.92
CA LEU A 294 -10.61 -16.50 2.88
C LEU A 294 -10.18 -15.79 1.59
N VAL A 295 -9.81 -16.54 0.57
CA VAL A 295 -9.45 -16.01 -0.75
C VAL A 295 -10.59 -16.21 -1.73
N LYS A 296 -10.97 -15.15 -2.48
CA LYS A 296 -11.99 -15.21 -3.53
C LYS A 296 -11.51 -14.49 -4.78
N ILE A 297 -11.68 -15.12 -5.94
CA ILE A 297 -11.40 -14.52 -7.25
C ILE A 297 -12.74 -14.14 -7.87
N ILE A 298 -12.86 -12.87 -8.27
CA ILE A 298 -14.10 -12.28 -8.80
C ILE A 298 -14.04 -12.31 -10.33
N PRO A 299 -14.93 -13.06 -11.01
CA PRO A 299 -14.92 -13.18 -12.46
C PRO A 299 -15.11 -11.83 -13.18
N LYS A 300 -14.42 -11.63 -14.28
CA LYS A 300 -14.55 -10.45 -15.16
C LYS A 300 -14.30 -9.09 -14.48
N VAL A 301 -13.51 -9.07 -13.43
CA VAL A 301 -13.17 -7.86 -12.69
C VAL A 301 -11.70 -7.53 -12.90
N LYS A 302 -11.44 -6.28 -13.32
CA LYS A 302 -10.12 -5.69 -13.50
C LYS A 302 -9.58 -5.07 -12.20
N HIS A 303 -8.31 -4.70 -12.19
CA HIS A 303 -7.62 -4.19 -11.00
C HIS A 303 -8.33 -2.99 -10.36
N LEU A 304 -8.52 -1.90 -11.11
CA LEU A 304 -9.10 -0.66 -10.57
C LEU A 304 -10.61 -0.75 -10.32
N ASN A 305 -11.32 -1.69 -10.98
CA ASN A 305 -12.76 -1.90 -10.77
C ASN A 305 -13.05 -2.72 -9.50
N LEU A 306 -12.08 -3.48 -9.01
CA LEU A 306 -12.29 -4.42 -7.90
C LEU A 306 -12.94 -3.78 -6.67
N PRO A 307 -12.49 -2.62 -6.15
CA PRO A 307 -13.10 -2.03 -4.97
C PRO A 307 -14.57 -1.66 -5.13
N SER A 308 -14.98 -1.26 -6.35
CA SER A 308 -16.32 -0.73 -6.65
C SER A 308 -17.28 -1.77 -7.22
N ASN A 309 -16.80 -2.99 -7.54
CA ASN A 309 -17.59 -4.05 -8.12
C ASN A 309 -18.65 -4.56 -7.13
N GLU A 310 -19.86 -4.85 -7.59
CA GLU A 310 -20.98 -5.24 -6.72
C GLU A 310 -20.76 -6.57 -6.03
N ASP A 311 -20.22 -7.59 -6.72
CA ASP A 311 -19.91 -8.88 -6.10
C ASP A 311 -18.83 -8.70 -5.02
N THR A 312 -17.84 -7.84 -5.26
CA THR A 312 -16.82 -7.48 -4.27
C THR A 312 -17.46 -6.87 -3.03
N ILE A 313 -18.34 -5.87 -3.19
CA ILE A 313 -19.07 -5.21 -2.10
C ILE A 313 -19.92 -6.24 -1.32
N ASN A 314 -20.64 -7.12 -2.02
CA ASN A 314 -21.48 -8.13 -1.40
C ASN A 314 -20.64 -9.12 -0.55
N ILE A 315 -19.51 -9.61 -1.07
CA ILE A 315 -18.63 -10.54 -0.34
C ILE A 315 -18.01 -9.83 0.87
N MET A 316 -17.53 -8.58 0.74
CA MET A 316 -17.03 -7.79 1.86
C MET A 316 -18.10 -7.62 2.93
N SER A 317 -19.34 -7.28 2.54
CA SER A 317 -20.46 -7.08 3.46
C SER A 317 -20.80 -8.37 4.21
N CYS A 318 -20.90 -9.50 3.51
CA CYS A 318 -21.14 -10.79 4.15
C CYS A 318 -20.04 -11.17 5.15
N TRP A 319 -18.78 -10.96 4.79
CA TRP A 319 -17.65 -11.26 5.67
C TRP A 319 -17.61 -10.37 6.91
N ILE A 320 -17.85 -9.07 6.77
CA ILE A 320 -17.89 -8.12 7.89
C ILE A 320 -19.03 -8.49 8.84
N ASN A 321 -20.25 -8.70 8.31
CA ASN A 321 -21.41 -9.01 9.13
C ASN A 321 -21.23 -10.34 9.89
N SER A 322 -20.72 -11.37 9.24
CA SER A 322 -20.52 -12.70 9.88
C SER A 322 -19.38 -12.67 10.90
N THR A 323 -18.36 -11.86 10.71
CA THR A 323 -17.15 -11.87 11.56
C THR A 323 -17.28 -10.92 12.75
N TYR A 324 -17.95 -9.76 12.58
CA TYR A 324 -17.92 -8.67 13.58
C TYR A 324 -19.29 -8.25 14.10
N GLN A 325 -20.39 -8.56 13.40
CA GLN A 325 -21.73 -8.11 13.79
C GLN A 325 -22.65 -9.25 14.28
N GLY A 326 -22.25 -10.49 14.13
CA GLY A 326 -22.99 -11.67 14.61
C GLY A 326 -22.66 -12.07 16.04
N ARG A 327 -22.02 -11.22 16.82
CA ARG A 327 -21.64 -11.47 18.22
C ARG A 327 -22.47 -10.68 19.21
#